data_fd7f6cbd2937f1ebadb8f966c95d855d
#
_entry.id   fd7f6cbd2937f1ebadb8f966c95d855d
#
_cell.length_a   1.000
_cell.length_b   1.000
_cell.length_c   1.000
_cell.angle_alpha   90.00
_cell.angle_beta   90.00
_cell.angle_gamma   90.00
#
_symmetry.space_group_name_H-M   'P 1'
#
loop_
_entity.id
_entity.type
_entity.pdbx_description
1 polymer ?
#
loop_
_entity_poly.entity_id
_entity_poly.type
_entity_poly.pdbx_seq_one_letter_code
_entity_poly.pdbx_strand_id
1 'polypeptide(L)'
;RVCPALCEAACTCNLDSEPVSTKENERAIIETAWQEGWVKPQIPRVRTGKTIAVVGSGPSGLATADQLNRRGHSVTVYERRDRVGGLLMYGIPNMKLEKHIVERKINIMKEEGVTFVTNCNVGVDVKAEQLLKEYDRVVLCCGAANPRDIKAPGRDAKGIYFAVDFLTATTKSLL
;
A
#
# COMPACT_ATOMS: atom_id res chain seq x y z
N ARG A 1 9.40 -2.36 8.33
CA ARG A 1 9.12 -1.15 9.14
C ARG A 1 7.79 -1.23 9.90
N VAL A 2 6.74 -1.79 9.33
CA VAL A 2 5.40 -1.83 9.94
C VAL A 2 4.96 -3.23 10.38
N CYS A 3 5.81 -4.23 10.25
CA CYS A 3 5.56 -5.59 10.68
C CYS A 3 5.41 -5.63 12.22
N PRO A 4 4.40 -6.32 12.78
CA PRO A 4 4.23 -6.45 14.23
C PRO A 4 5.21 -7.45 14.87
N ALA A 5 6.07 -8.10 14.08
CA ALA A 5 7.08 -9.06 14.52
C ALA A 5 6.52 -10.23 15.37
N LEU A 6 5.46 -10.87 14.88
CA LEU A 6 4.86 -12.03 15.54
C LEU A 6 5.84 -13.21 15.69
N CYS A 7 6.82 -13.33 14.78
CA CYS A 7 7.91 -14.30 14.86
C CYS A 7 8.82 -14.07 16.06
N GLU A 8 9.08 -12.81 16.42
CA GLU A 8 9.85 -12.47 17.63
C GLU A 8 9.03 -12.77 18.89
N ALA A 9 7.74 -12.42 18.89
CA ALA A 9 6.85 -12.71 20.01
C ALA A 9 6.69 -14.22 20.27
N ALA A 10 6.75 -15.05 19.22
CA ALA A 10 6.65 -16.51 19.29
C ALA A 10 8.02 -17.21 19.38
N CYS A 11 9.11 -16.48 19.48
CA CYS A 11 10.45 -17.04 19.51
C CYS A 11 10.68 -17.84 20.81
N THR A 12 11.14 -19.07 20.69
CA THR A 12 11.43 -19.94 21.87
C THR A 12 12.61 -19.41 22.70
N CYS A 13 13.49 -18.57 22.14
CA CYS A 13 14.53 -17.89 22.91
C CYS A 13 13.94 -16.98 24.00
N ASN A 14 12.70 -16.51 23.86
CA ASN A 14 12.00 -15.72 24.89
C ASN A 14 11.79 -16.47 26.22
N LEU A 15 12.03 -17.77 26.26
CA LEU A 15 11.92 -18.55 27.51
C LEU A 15 13.06 -18.26 28.48
N ASP A 16 14.27 -18.00 27.97
CA ASP A 16 15.47 -17.84 28.77
C ASP A 16 16.25 -16.52 28.45
N SER A 17 15.96 -15.87 27.33
CA SER A 17 16.67 -14.67 26.85
C SER A 17 15.82 -13.81 25.94
N GLU A 18 16.42 -12.81 25.29
CA GLU A 18 15.76 -11.99 24.27
C GLU A 18 15.49 -12.79 22.98
N PRO A 19 14.41 -12.48 22.24
CA PRO A 19 14.10 -13.14 20.98
C PRO A 19 15.15 -12.84 19.90
N VAL A 20 15.22 -13.71 18.91
CA VAL A 20 16.00 -13.42 17.70
C VAL A 20 15.39 -12.21 16.98
N SER A 21 16.20 -11.21 16.71
CA SER A 21 15.83 -9.91 16.10
C SER A 21 15.53 -10.05 14.59
N THR A 22 14.52 -10.83 14.23
CA THR A 22 14.20 -11.16 12.84
C THR A 22 13.76 -9.94 12.04
N LYS A 23 12.91 -9.10 12.62
CA LYS A 23 12.38 -7.88 11.96
C LYS A 23 13.50 -6.90 11.59
N GLU A 24 14.44 -6.64 12.50
CA GLU A 24 15.53 -5.72 12.22
C GLU A 24 16.55 -6.33 11.25
N ASN A 25 16.76 -7.64 11.28
CA ASN A 25 17.58 -8.35 10.29
C ASN A 25 16.96 -8.23 8.89
N GLU A 26 15.67 -8.49 8.72
CA GLU A 26 14.95 -8.31 7.45
C GLU A 26 15.02 -6.86 6.97
N ARG A 27 14.86 -5.90 7.90
CA ARG A 27 14.99 -4.48 7.58
C ARG A 27 16.40 -4.13 7.11
N ALA A 28 17.43 -4.59 7.81
CA ALA A 28 18.82 -4.34 7.43
C ALA A 28 19.13 -4.90 6.05
N ILE A 29 18.71 -6.13 5.75
CA ILE A 29 18.89 -6.76 4.44
C ILE A 29 18.28 -5.91 3.33
N ILE A 30 17.02 -5.51 3.44
CA ILE A 30 16.36 -4.76 2.37
C ILE A 30 16.88 -3.33 2.25
N GLU A 31 17.21 -2.65 3.37
CA GLU A 31 17.76 -1.30 3.31
C GLU A 31 19.16 -1.31 2.68
N THR A 32 20.03 -2.26 3.04
CA THR A 32 21.30 -2.46 2.38
C THR A 32 21.14 -2.72 0.89
N ALA A 33 20.21 -3.59 0.50
CA ALA A 33 19.94 -3.88 -0.90
C ALA A 33 19.52 -2.62 -1.70
N TRP A 34 18.78 -1.70 -1.08
CA TRP A 34 18.45 -0.41 -1.69
C TRP A 34 19.67 0.52 -1.76
N GLN A 35 20.47 0.61 -0.70
CA GLN A 35 21.67 1.46 -0.63
C GLN A 35 22.73 1.05 -1.65
N GLU A 36 22.94 -0.27 -1.80
CA GLU A 36 23.87 -0.85 -2.76
C GLU A 36 23.35 -0.92 -4.20
N GLY A 37 22.10 -0.46 -4.44
CA GLY A 37 21.49 -0.47 -5.77
C GLY A 37 21.17 -1.86 -6.33
N TRP A 38 21.06 -2.86 -5.47
CA TRP A 38 20.70 -4.23 -5.88
C TRP A 38 19.21 -4.37 -6.22
N VAL A 39 18.37 -3.52 -5.63
CA VAL A 39 16.94 -3.48 -5.96
C VAL A 39 16.74 -2.74 -7.27
N LYS A 40 16.45 -3.50 -8.33
CA LYS A 40 16.24 -2.98 -9.68
C LYS A 40 14.87 -3.39 -10.20
N PRO A 41 14.27 -2.63 -11.14
CA PRO A 41 13.04 -3.01 -11.81
C PRO A 41 13.16 -4.38 -12.46
N GLN A 42 12.15 -5.22 -12.26
CA GLN A 42 12.07 -6.56 -12.85
C GLN A 42 10.99 -6.57 -13.94
N ILE A 43 11.36 -6.13 -15.12
CA ILE A 43 10.43 -6.08 -16.26
C ILE A 43 10.18 -7.52 -16.76
N PRO A 44 8.91 -7.95 -16.86
CA PRO A 44 8.57 -9.27 -17.39
C PRO A 44 9.11 -9.46 -18.81
N ARG A 45 9.78 -10.58 -19.06
CA ARG A 45 10.34 -10.90 -20.39
C ARG A 45 9.25 -11.07 -21.47
N VAL A 46 8.09 -11.59 -21.06
CA VAL A 46 6.97 -11.86 -21.96
C VAL A 46 5.70 -11.23 -21.36
N ARG A 47 4.97 -10.47 -22.19
CA ARG A 47 3.65 -9.98 -21.85
C ARG A 47 2.56 -10.93 -22.34
N THR A 48 1.57 -11.19 -21.50
CA THR A 48 0.48 -12.15 -21.80
C THR A 48 -0.58 -11.54 -22.73
N GLY A 49 -0.55 -10.26 -23.00
CA GLY A 49 -1.61 -9.52 -23.70
C GLY A 49 -2.87 -9.29 -22.85
N LYS A 50 -2.91 -9.77 -21.60
CA LYS A 50 -4.03 -9.57 -20.69
C LYS A 50 -3.92 -8.26 -19.93
N THR A 51 -5.04 -7.55 -19.83
CA THR A 51 -5.18 -6.28 -19.13
C THR A 51 -5.98 -6.43 -17.84
N ILE A 52 -5.48 -5.85 -16.74
CA ILE A 52 -6.12 -5.99 -15.43
C ILE A 52 -6.23 -4.62 -14.76
N ALA A 53 -7.44 -4.26 -14.35
CA ALA A 53 -7.68 -3.12 -13.49
C ALA A 53 -7.65 -3.54 -12.02
N VAL A 54 -6.88 -2.82 -11.19
CA VAL A 54 -6.87 -2.98 -9.74
C VAL A 54 -7.45 -1.72 -9.12
N VAL A 55 -8.53 -1.87 -8.35
CA VAL A 55 -9.23 -0.73 -7.72
C VAL A 55 -8.77 -0.58 -6.28
N GLY A 56 -8.00 0.47 -6.03
CA GLY A 56 -7.36 0.78 -4.76
C GLY A 56 -5.87 0.48 -4.76
N SER A 57 -5.08 1.41 -4.26
CA SER A 57 -3.61 1.36 -4.19
C SER A 57 -3.07 1.11 -2.78
N GLY A 58 -3.90 0.62 -1.87
CA GLY A 58 -3.44 0.19 -0.54
C GLY A 58 -2.51 -1.04 -0.61
N PRO A 59 -2.04 -1.57 0.53
CA PRO A 59 -1.13 -2.73 0.56
C PRO A 59 -1.60 -3.90 -0.29
N SER A 60 -2.89 -4.23 -0.23
CA SER A 60 -3.51 -5.30 -1.02
C SER A 60 -3.43 -5.02 -2.53
N GLY A 61 -3.79 -3.80 -2.96
CA GLY A 61 -3.73 -3.39 -4.36
C GLY A 61 -2.32 -3.37 -4.92
N LEU A 62 -1.36 -2.83 -4.16
CA LEU A 62 0.05 -2.82 -4.56
C LEU A 62 0.62 -4.22 -4.69
N ALA A 63 0.34 -5.11 -3.72
CA ALA A 63 0.79 -6.51 -3.79
C ALA A 63 0.16 -7.25 -4.98
N THR A 64 -1.12 -7.05 -5.23
CA THR A 64 -1.83 -7.62 -6.37
C THR A 64 -1.22 -7.12 -7.69
N ALA A 65 -1.00 -5.83 -7.83
CA ALA A 65 -0.43 -5.22 -9.03
C ALA A 65 1.00 -5.73 -9.29
N ASP A 66 1.86 -5.78 -8.27
CA ASP A 66 3.22 -6.32 -8.37
C ASP A 66 3.21 -7.77 -8.87
N GLN A 67 2.39 -8.63 -8.25
CA GLN A 67 2.34 -10.04 -8.60
C GLN A 67 1.75 -10.31 -9.99
N LEU A 68 0.73 -9.56 -10.40
CA LEU A 68 0.14 -9.70 -11.73
C LEU A 68 1.07 -9.16 -12.82
N ASN A 69 1.74 -8.03 -12.57
CA ASN A 69 2.73 -7.49 -13.48
C ASN A 69 3.89 -8.45 -13.67
N ARG A 70 4.45 -9.04 -12.61
CA ARG A 70 5.52 -10.05 -12.68
C ARG A 70 5.13 -11.27 -13.50
N ARG A 71 3.84 -11.65 -13.54
CA ARG A 71 3.30 -12.71 -14.40
C ARG A 71 3.09 -12.29 -15.85
N GLY A 72 3.44 -11.05 -16.21
CA GLY A 72 3.38 -10.53 -17.55
C GLY A 72 2.07 -9.86 -17.94
N HIS A 73 1.13 -9.67 -17.02
CA HIS A 73 -0.10 -8.94 -17.32
C HIS A 73 0.14 -7.42 -17.35
N SER A 74 -0.62 -6.70 -18.17
CA SER A 74 -0.64 -5.23 -18.14
C SER A 74 -1.60 -4.78 -17.04
N VAL A 75 -1.07 -4.05 -16.05
CA VAL A 75 -1.83 -3.69 -14.84
C VAL A 75 -1.99 -2.19 -14.73
N THR A 76 -3.24 -1.74 -14.52
CA THR A 76 -3.58 -0.36 -14.18
C THR A 76 -4.21 -0.32 -12.79
N VAL A 77 -3.66 0.49 -11.90
CA VAL A 77 -4.15 0.69 -10.54
C VAL A 77 -4.88 2.02 -10.46
N TYR A 78 -6.14 1.99 -10.07
CA TYR A 78 -6.98 3.17 -9.84
C TYR A 78 -6.98 3.55 -8.37
N GLU A 79 -6.65 4.79 -8.07
CA GLU A 79 -6.61 5.34 -6.71
C GLU A 79 -7.45 6.61 -6.63
N ARG A 80 -8.40 6.64 -5.68
CA ARG A 80 -9.29 7.80 -5.49
C ARG A 80 -8.57 9.02 -4.89
N ARG A 81 -7.45 8.83 -4.20
CA ARG A 81 -6.67 9.91 -3.59
C ARG A 81 -5.60 10.41 -4.58
N ASP A 82 -5.01 11.53 -4.22
CA ASP A 82 -3.95 12.21 -4.96
C ASP A 82 -2.62 11.43 -4.99
N ARG A 83 -2.42 10.50 -4.03
CA ARG A 83 -1.20 9.69 -3.93
C ARG A 83 -1.50 8.22 -3.74
N VAL A 84 -0.66 7.40 -4.35
CA VAL A 84 -0.67 5.94 -4.24
C VAL A 84 -0.19 5.49 -2.86
N GLY A 85 -0.73 4.39 -2.34
CA GLY A 85 -0.28 3.78 -1.09
C GLY A 85 -1.37 3.55 -0.05
N GLY A 86 -2.56 4.15 -0.24
CA GLY A 86 -3.68 4.00 0.69
C GLY A 86 -3.29 4.35 2.14
N LEU A 87 -3.48 3.43 3.08
CA LEU A 87 -3.09 3.64 4.49
C LEU A 87 -1.58 3.70 4.71
N LEU A 88 -0.74 3.14 3.84
CA LEU A 88 0.72 3.30 3.92
C LEU A 88 1.10 4.78 3.74
N MET A 89 0.38 5.47 2.86
CA MET A 89 0.60 6.90 2.61
C MET A 89 -0.07 7.76 3.70
N TYR A 90 -1.36 7.54 3.98
CA TYR A 90 -2.19 8.46 4.74
C TYR A 90 -2.66 7.96 6.11
N GLY A 91 -2.44 6.68 6.45
CA GLY A 91 -2.88 6.08 7.72
C GLY A 91 -1.75 5.79 8.69
N ILE A 92 -0.49 5.86 8.26
CA ILE A 92 0.69 5.59 9.09
C ILE A 92 1.51 6.88 9.20
N PRO A 93 1.79 7.40 10.41
CA PRO A 93 2.60 8.59 10.59
C PRO A 93 4.01 8.44 10.01
N ASN A 94 4.60 9.57 9.56
CA ASN A 94 5.92 9.59 8.94
C ASN A 94 7.03 9.07 9.87
N MET A 95 6.92 9.30 11.18
CA MET A 95 7.85 8.76 12.18
C MET A 95 7.88 7.23 12.24
N LYS A 96 6.82 6.56 11.76
CA LYS A 96 6.71 5.10 11.72
C LYS A 96 7.06 4.52 10.36
N LEU A 97 6.65 5.22 9.29
CA LEU A 97 6.92 4.85 7.90
C LEU A 97 7.10 6.12 7.07
N GLU A 98 8.34 6.44 6.78
CA GLU A 98 8.70 7.58 5.94
C GLU A 98 8.14 7.39 4.52
N LYS A 99 7.57 8.46 3.94
CA LYS A 99 6.83 8.37 2.68
C LYS A 99 7.74 8.05 1.48
N HIS A 100 8.99 8.49 1.51
CA HIS A 100 9.95 8.13 0.48
C HIS A 100 10.17 6.60 0.35
N ILE A 101 9.98 5.84 1.45
CA ILE A 101 10.05 4.36 1.43
C ILE A 101 8.89 3.77 0.62
N VAL A 102 7.69 4.36 0.73
CA VAL A 102 6.54 3.97 -0.08
C VAL A 102 6.75 4.37 -1.54
N GLU A 103 7.20 5.60 -1.77
CA GLU A 103 7.42 6.18 -3.10
C GLU A 103 8.48 5.42 -3.90
N ARG A 104 9.62 5.05 -3.28
CA ARG A 104 10.67 4.29 -3.96
C ARG A 104 10.15 2.95 -4.51
N LYS A 105 9.27 2.24 -3.76
CA LYS A 105 8.67 1.00 -4.25
C LYS A 105 7.67 1.25 -5.38
N ILE A 106 6.86 2.31 -5.26
CA ILE A 106 5.91 2.69 -6.32
C ILE A 106 6.66 3.05 -7.61
N ASN A 107 7.80 3.75 -7.50
CA ASN A 107 8.61 4.11 -8.66
C ASN A 107 9.18 2.87 -9.36
N ILE A 108 9.71 1.89 -8.61
CA ILE A 108 10.11 0.60 -9.19
C ILE A 108 8.95 -0.06 -9.94
N MET A 109 7.74 -0.10 -9.34
CA MET A 109 6.58 -0.69 -10.01
C MET A 109 6.19 0.05 -11.31
N LYS A 110 6.34 1.38 -11.33
CA LYS A 110 6.13 2.18 -12.56
C LYS A 110 7.15 1.81 -13.64
N GLU A 111 8.41 1.71 -13.27
CA GLU A 111 9.49 1.28 -14.19
C GLU A 111 9.29 -0.16 -14.68
N GLU A 112 8.69 -1.03 -13.88
CA GLU A 112 8.27 -2.38 -14.26
C GLU A 112 7.05 -2.42 -15.19
N GLY A 113 6.38 -1.28 -15.41
CA GLY A 113 5.27 -1.11 -16.34
C GLY A 113 3.88 -1.14 -15.70
N VAL A 114 3.77 -0.97 -14.39
CA VAL A 114 2.48 -0.76 -13.72
C VAL A 114 2.03 0.68 -13.92
N THR A 115 0.81 0.87 -14.40
CA THR A 115 0.19 2.21 -14.55
C THR A 115 -0.60 2.56 -13.30
N PHE A 116 -0.44 3.79 -12.81
CA PHE A 116 -1.22 4.33 -11.68
C PHE A 116 -2.04 5.53 -12.13
N VAL A 117 -3.34 5.48 -11.85
CA VAL A 117 -4.31 6.57 -12.10
C VAL A 117 -4.80 7.07 -10.76
N THR A 118 -4.30 8.22 -10.32
CA THR A 118 -4.70 8.87 -9.08
C THR A 118 -5.84 9.86 -9.30
N ASN A 119 -6.47 10.33 -8.22
CA ASN A 119 -7.66 11.20 -8.25
C ASN A 119 -8.80 10.59 -9.08
N CYS A 120 -8.93 9.27 -9.06
CA CYS A 120 -9.95 8.54 -9.81
C CYS A 120 -10.72 7.60 -8.87
N ASN A 121 -11.94 8.00 -8.52
CA ASN A 121 -12.83 7.23 -7.67
C ASN A 121 -13.73 6.34 -8.54
N VAL A 122 -13.39 5.07 -8.62
CA VAL A 122 -14.19 4.09 -9.37
C VAL A 122 -15.60 3.97 -8.75
N GLY A 123 -16.61 4.04 -9.60
CA GLY A 123 -18.01 4.14 -9.23
C GLY A 123 -18.56 5.57 -9.22
N VAL A 124 -17.69 6.57 -9.22
CA VAL A 124 -18.04 8.00 -9.33
C VAL A 124 -17.47 8.60 -10.61
N ASP A 125 -16.13 8.64 -10.73
CA ASP A 125 -15.45 9.24 -11.88
C ASP A 125 -15.38 8.29 -13.09
N VAL A 126 -15.20 7.01 -12.81
CA VAL A 126 -15.20 5.92 -13.81
C VAL A 126 -16.21 4.86 -13.38
N LYS A 127 -17.12 4.50 -14.26
CA LYS A 127 -18.14 3.46 -13.97
C LYS A 127 -17.54 2.07 -13.96
N ALA A 128 -18.00 1.21 -13.07
CA ALA A 128 -17.57 -0.19 -12.98
C ALA A 128 -17.78 -0.95 -14.30
N GLU A 129 -18.90 -0.70 -14.98
CA GLU A 129 -19.24 -1.31 -16.27
C GLU A 129 -18.23 -0.93 -17.37
N GLN A 130 -17.65 0.27 -17.29
CA GLN A 130 -16.60 0.70 -18.21
C GLN A 130 -15.35 -0.14 -17.99
N LEU A 131 -14.90 -0.29 -16.77
CA LEU A 131 -13.72 -1.12 -16.46
C LEU A 131 -13.91 -2.58 -16.88
N LEU A 132 -15.12 -3.12 -16.70
CA LEU A 132 -15.45 -4.49 -17.12
C LEU A 132 -15.42 -4.68 -18.66
N LYS A 133 -15.58 -3.60 -19.42
CA LYS A 133 -15.46 -3.63 -20.90
C LYS A 133 -14.04 -3.45 -21.38
N GLU A 134 -13.26 -2.60 -20.71
CA GLU A 134 -11.90 -2.20 -21.11
C GLU A 134 -10.82 -3.21 -20.65
N TYR A 135 -11.07 -3.92 -19.57
CA TYR A 135 -10.11 -4.84 -18.97
C TYR A 135 -10.59 -6.29 -19.02
N ASP A 136 -9.65 -7.22 -19.20
CA ASP A 136 -9.97 -8.66 -19.12
C ASP A 136 -10.46 -9.06 -17.71
N ARG A 137 -9.94 -8.41 -16.67
CA ARG A 137 -10.35 -8.64 -15.26
C ARG A 137 -10.25 -7.37 -14.44
N VAL A 138 -11.09 -7.28 -13.41
CA VAL A 138 -11.08 -6.21 -12.41
C VAL A 138 -10.90 -6.84 -11.02
N VAL A 139 -9.96 -6.32 -10.25
CA VAL A 139 -9.68 -6.76 -8.87
C VAL A 139 -9.99 -5.63 -7.90
N LEU A 140 -10.88 -5.88 -6.94
CA LEU A 140 -11.29 -4.89 -5.95
C LEU A 140 -10.40 -4.98 -4.71
N CYS A 141 -9.65 -3.91 -4.45
CA CYS A 141 -8.74 -3.75 -3.31
C CYS A 141 -9.05 -2.46 -2.54
N CYS A 142 -10.35 -2.15 -2.39
CA CYS A 142 -10.85 -0.86 -1.92
C CYS A 142 -10.60 -0.57 -0.43
N GLY A 143 -10.19 -1.58 0.35
CA GLY A 143 -10.02 -1.46 1.80
C GLY A 143 -11.35 -1.23 2.53
N ALA A 144 -11.28 -0.70 3.77
CA ALA A 144 -12.44 -0.34 4.58
C ALA A 144 -12.41 1.17 4.87
N ALA A 145 -13.36 1.91 4.31
CA ALA A 145 -13.42 3.37 4.43
C ALA A 145 -14.38 3.86 5.51
N ASN A 146 -15.40 3.05 5.87
CA ASN A 146 -16.37 3.43 6.88
C ASN A 146 -15.81 3.16 8.27
N PRO A 147 -15.56 4.21 9.09
CA PRO A 147 -15.03 4.03 10.43
C PRO A 147 -16.10 3.41 11.34
N ARG A 148 -15.66 2.59 12.28
CA ARG A 148 -16.50 2.24 13.43
C ARG A 148 -16.45 3.38 14.42
N ASP A 149 -17.61 3.76 14.95
CA ASP A 149 -17.69 4.83 15.95
C ASP A 149 -18.14 4.26 17.30
N ILE A 150 -17.76 4.94 18.39
CA ILE A 150 -18.21 4.58 19.73
C ILE A 150 -19.43 5.42 20.11
N LYS A 151 -20.39 4.79 20.78
CA LYS A 151 -21.55 5.47 21.36
C LYS A 151 -21.23 5.87 22.79
N ALA A 152 -20.60 7.04 22.97
CA ALA A 152 -20.23 7.57 24.28
C ALA A 152 -20.73 9.02 24.43
N PRO A 153 -21.09 9.48 25.63
CA PRO A 153 -21.43 10.88 25.87
C PRO A 153 -20.27 11.79 25.44
N GLY A 154 -20.59 12.89 24.76
CA GLY A 154 -19.59 13.85 24.29
C GLY A 154 -18.82 13.46 23.02
N ARG A 155 -19.19 12.37 22.35
CA ARG A 155 -18.54 11.93 21.08
C ARG A 155 -18.62 13.00 19.97
N ASP A 156 -19.64 13.85 20.02
CA ASP A 156 -19.89 14.96 19.10
C ASP A 156 -19.14 16.26 19.45
N ALA A 157 -18.35 16.27 20.52
CA ALA A 157 -17.57 17.44 20.91
C ALA A 157 -16.53 17.84 19.85
N LYS A 158 -16.28 19.14 19.73
CA LYS A 158 -15.24 19.68 18.84
C LYS A 158 -13.85 19.12 19.21
N GLY A 159 -13.06 18.77 18.18
CA GLY A 159 -11.71 18.23 18.37
C GLY A 159 -11.64 16.71 18.43
N ILE A 160 -12.76 16.00 18.33
CA ILE A 160 -12.80 14.55 18.25
C ILE A 160 -12.97 14.14 16.77
N TYR A 161 -11.91 13.54 16.21
CA TYR A 161 -11.84 13.13 14.81
C TYR A 161 -11.70 11.61 14.68
N PHE A 162 -12.09 11.08 13.54
CA PHE A 162 -11.69 9.71 13.18
C PHE A 162 -10.19 9.64 12.90
N ALA A 163 -9.56 8.55 13.34
CA ALA A 163 -8.11 8.40 13.27
C ALA A 163 -7.55 8.59 11.86
N VAL A 164 -8.20 8.01 10.84
CA VAL A 164 -7.72 8.10 9.45
C VAL A 164 -7.84 9.53 8.90
N ASP A 165 -8.87 10.27 9.29
CA ASP A 165 -9.05 11.67 8.86
C ASP A 165 -7.96 12.56 9.49
N PHE A 166 -7.71 12.40 10.79
CA PHE A 166 -6.65 13.11 11.49
C PHE A 166 -5.27 12.78 10.89
N LEU A 167 -4.95 11.50 10.71
CA LEU A 167 -3.67 11.05 10.14
C LEU A 167 -3.49 11.52 8.69
N THR A 168 -4.58 11.54 7.91
CA THR A 168 -4.55 12.06 6.53
C THR A 168 -4.23 13.56 6.52
N ALA A 169 -4.90 14.35 7.36
CA ALA A 169 -4.67 15.78 7.45
C ALA A 169 -3.22 16.08 7.89
N THR A 170 -2.75 15.40 8.94
CA THR A 170 -1.37 15.54 9.43
C THR A 170 -0.35 15.17 8.36
N THR A 171 -0.54 14.06 7.65
CA THR A 171 0.41 13.66 6.59
C THR A 171 0.40 14.67 5.44
N LYS A 172 -0.77 15.18 5.03
CA LYS A 172 -0.86 16.19 3.96
C LYS A 172 -0.18 17.52 4.33
N SER A 173 -0.13 17.86 5.61
CA SER A 173 0.57 19.07 6.07
C SER A 173 2.09 18.93 6.08
N LEU A 174 2.62 17.71 5.99
CA LEU A 174 4.06 17.40 5.95
C LEU A 174 4.60 17.19 4.53
N LEU A 175 3.72 16.96 3.54
CA LEU A 175 4.05 16.66 2.15
C LEU A 175 3.83 17.87 1.24
#